data_ac801fd7628ae0beb5d6fa1c224dae97
#
_entry.id   ac801fd7628ae0beb5d6fa1c224dae97
#
_cell.length_a   1.000
_cell.length_b   1.000
_cell.length_c   1.000
_cell.angle_alpha   90.00
_cell.angle_beta   90.00
_cell.angle_gamma   90.00
#
_symmetry.space_group_name_H-M   'P 1'
#
loop_
_entity.id
_entity.type
_entity.pdbx_description
1 polymer ?
#
loop_
_entity_poly.entity_id
_entity_poly.type
_entity_poly.pdbx_seq_one_letter_code
_entity_poly.pdbx_strand_id
1 'polypeptide(L)'
;RVVPQGIPYETESWAWLLDPRWHGKVAVVNDPAIGLFDLALAVQAAGWMQFEDIGNMTRQEIDQLFACLLPLKQRGHFRGAWASVPESVEMMCNNEVVIQSMFSPGVAAVNGAGIPCSYAAPREGYRAWHGVMCLSSATTGNTRDAAYEYMNWWLSGWPGAFIARQGYYISNPQRSREHLSPAEWDYWYAGKPARTELTNTFGEVSVSAGSVRSGGSYDQRLSNISVWNTVMNNYEYTLPRWREFLLA
;
A
#
# COMPACT_ATOMS: atom_id res chain seq x y z
N ARG A 1 -9.01 -3.22 -14.81
CA ARG A 1 -10.05 -2.98 -13.82
C ARG A 1 -11.04 -4.13 -13.82
N VAL A 2 -10.73 -5.19 -13.08
CA VAL A 2 -11.65 -6.32 -12.93
C VAL A 2 -12.51 -6.02 -11.70
N VAL A 3 -13.54 -5.21 -11.90
CA VAL A 3 -14.57 -5.02 -10.88
C VAL A 3 -15.86 -5.58 -11.45
N PRO A 4 -16.52 -6.54 -10.80
CA PRO A 4 -17.83 -6.99 -11.21
C PRO A 4 -18.80 -5.82 -11.29
N GLN A 5 -19.74 -5.89 -12.21
CA GLN A 5 -20.84 -4.93 -12.28
C GLN A 5 -21.53 -4.80 -10.92
N GLY A 6 -21.71 -3.57 -10.47
CA GLY A 6 -22.47 -3.28 -9.25
C GLY A 6 -21.66 -2.83 -8.03
N ILE A 7 -20.32 -2.69 -8.14
CA ILE A 7 -19.55 -2.00 -7.10
C ILE A 7 -19.31 -0.55 -7.53
N PRO A 8 -19.91 0.44 -6.87
CA PRO A 8 -19.63 1.83 -7.13
C PRO A 8 -18.20 2.17 -6.70
N TYR A 9 -17.40 2.71 -7.61
CA TYR A 9 -16.03 3.16 -7.29
C TYR A 9 -15.99 4.30 -6.29
N GLU A 10 -17.05 5.11 -6.30
CA GLU A 10 -17.25 6.22 -5.36
C GLU A 10 -17.31 5.73 -3.90
N THR A 11 -17.54 4.43 -3.70
CA THR A 11 -17.65 3.79 -2.39
C THR A 11 -16.51 2.83 -2.10
N GLU A 12 -15.33 3.00 -2.72
CA GLU A 12 -14.15 2.19 -2.43
C GLU A 12 -13.90 2.13 -0.91
N SER A 13 -13.73 0.92 -0.39
CA SER A 13 -13.68 0.66 1.05
C SER A 13 -12.77 -0.51 1.37
N TRP A 14 -12.09 -0.46 2.51
CA TRP A 14 -11.37 -1.60 3.06
C TRP A 14 -12.28 -2.81 3.31
N ALA A 15 -13.56 -2.58 3.61
CA ALA A 15 -14.54 -3.66 3.78
C ALA A 15 -14.63 -4.60 2.58
N TRP A 16 -14.22 -4.17 1.39
CA TRP A 16 -14.21 -5.01 0.20
C TRP A 16 -13.30 -6.24 0.33
N LEU A 17 -12.25 -6.19 1.16
CA LEU A 17 -11.41 -7.37 1.43
C LEU A 17 -12.17 -8.50 2.13
N LEU A 18 -13.31 -8.20 2.77
CA LEU A 18 -14.14 -9.15 3.51
C LEU A 18 -15.46 -9.46 2.80
N ASP A 19 -15.72 -8.86 1.63
CA ASP A 19 -16.97 -9.01 0.91
C ASP A 19 -17.10 -10.46 0.36
N PRO A 20 -18.19 -11.18 0.68
CA PRO A 20 -18.40 -12.57 0.24
C PRO A 20 -18.34 -12.78 -1.26
N ARG A 21 -18.58 -11.74 -2.06
CA ARG A 21 -18.49 -11.80 -3.53
C ARG A 21 -17.10 -12.15 -4.03
N TRP A 22 -16.07 -11.89 -3.23
CA TRP A 22 -14.68 -12.18 -3.54
C TRP A 22 -14.16 -13.48 -2.91
N HIS A 23 -15.05 -14.35 -2.43
CA HIS A 23 -14.65 -15.60 -1.79
C HIS A 23 -13.63 -16.37 -2.63
N GLY A 24 -12.50 -16.74 -2.02
CA GLY A 24 -11.38 -17.43 -2.70
C GLY A 24 -10.57 -16.57 -3.67
N LYS A 25 -10.80 -15.24 -3.71
CA LYS A 25 -10.17 -14.30 -4.64
C LYS A 25 -9.54 -13.09 -3.96
N VAL A 26 -9.27 -13.17 -2.66
CA VAL A 26 -8.65 -12.11 -1.85
C VAL A 26 -7.27 -12.54 -1.41
N ALA A 27 -6.29 -11.63 -1.46
CA ALA A 27 -5.01 -11.80 -0.80
C ALA A 27 -4.63 -10.58 0.05
N VAL A 28 -3.76 -10.80 1.00
CA VAL A 28 -3.18 -9.76 1.86
C VAL A 28 -1.66 -9.91 1.92
N VAL A 29 -0.96 -8.88 2.35
CA VAL A 29 0.47 -8.98 2.56
C VAL A 29 0.78 -9.87 3.77
N ASN A 30 1.74 -10.77 3.62
CA ASN A 30 2.23 -11.63 4.69
C ASN A 30 3.26 -10.87 5.55
N ASP A 31 2.76 -9.89 6.27
CA ASP A 31 3.54 -9.14 7.24
C ASP A 31 2.61 -8.72 8.40
N PRO A 32 2.90 -9.14 9.65
CA PRO A 32 2.05 -8.84 10.80
C PRO A 32 2.01 -7.34 11.14
N ALA A 33 3.02 -6.55 10.73
CA ALA A 33 3.02 -5.10 10.93
C ALA A 33 2.32 -4.33 9.79
N ILE A 34 1.89 -5.02 8.73
CA ILE A 34 1.22 -4.42 7.58
C ILE A 34 -0.13 -5.08 7.35
N GLY A 35 -0.16 -6.38 7.06
CA GLY A 35 -1.36 -7.13 6.74
C GLY A 35 -2.39 -7.14 7.87
N LEU A 36 -1.92 -7.13 9.12
CA LEU A 36 -2.82 -7.04 10.27
C LEU A 36 -3.57 -5.70 10.31
N PHE A 37 -2.88 -4.59 9.99
CA PHE A 37 -3.52 -3.26 9.94
C PHE A 37 -4.51 -3.16 8.78
N ASP A 38 -4.18 -3.74 7.62
CA ASP A 38 -5.10 -3.80 6.47
C ASP A 38 -6.37 -4.57 6.83
N LEU A 39 -6.23 -5.69 7.54
CA LEU A 39 -7.37 -6.49 8.01
C LEU A 39 -8.15 -5.81 9.15
N ALA A 40 -7.49 -5.08 10.05
CA ALA A 40 -8.16 -4.28 11.08
C ALA A 40 -8.98 -3.16 10.46
N LEU A 41 -8.44 -2.44 9.48
CA LEU A 41 -9.19 -1.46 8.70
C LEU A 41 -10.39 -2.09 7.98
N ALA A 42 -10.23 -3.29 7.41
CA ALA A 42 -11.31 -3.99 6.74
C ALA A 42 -12.43 -4.39 7.71
N VAL A 43 -12.08 -4.93 8.87
CA VAL A 43 -13.04 -5.32 9.92
C VAL A 43 -13.77 -4.11 10.49
N GLN A 44 -13.07 -2.99 10.73
CA GLN A 44 -13.68 -1.75 11.18
C GLN A 44 -14.60 -1.15 10.10
N ALA A 45 -14.16 -1.11 8.85
CA ALA A 45 -14.95 -0.64 7.72
C ALA A 45 -16.20 -1.48 7.46
N ALA A 46 -16.14 -2.79 7.74
CA ALA A 46 -17.30 -3.69 7.69
C ALA A 46 -18.26 -3.53 8.89
N GLY A 47 -17.90 -2.73 9.89
CA GLY A 47 -18.70 -2.50 11.09
C GLY A 47 -18.71 -3.69 12.06
N TRP A 48 -17.75 -4.63 11.95
CA TRP A 48 -17.73 -5.82 12.82
C TRP A 48 -17.12 -5.55 14.19
N MET A 49 -16.18 -4.59 14.28
CA MET A 49 -15.66 -4.07 15.53
C MET A 49 -15.12 -2.65 15.35
N GLN A 50 -14.87 -1.98 16.46
CA GLN A 50 -14.20 -0.67 16.49
C GLN A 50 -12.92 -0.79 17.29
N PHE A 51 -11.90 -0.08 16.88
CA PHE A 51 -10.61 0.01 17.56
C PHE A 51 -10.47 1.39 18.20
N GLU A 52 -9.83 1.45 19.34
CA GLU A 52 -9.40 2.72 19.92
C GLU A 52 -8.27 3.32 19.11
N ASP A 53 -7.25 2.48 18.79
CA ASP A 53 -6.12 2.85 17.93
C ASP A 53 -5.63 1.60 17.17
N ILE A 54 -5.92 1.53 15.86
CA ILE A 54 -5.42 0.45 15.01
C ILE A 54 -3.88 0.39 15.02
N GLY A 55 -3.21 1.55 15.16
CA GLY A 55 -1.75 1.64 15.22
C GLY A 55 -1.16 1.05 16.51
N ASN A 56 -1.96 0.87 17.57
CA ASN A 56 -1.51 0.32 18.85
C ASN A 56 -2.58 -0.51 19.55
N MET A 57 -3.08 -1.54 18.88
CA MET A 57 -4.15 -2.40 19.39
C MET A 57 -3.81 -3.04 20.74
N THR A 58 -4.80 -3.11 21.61
CA THR A 58 -4.77 -3.88 22.85
C THR A 58 -4.80 -5.38 22.57
N ARG A 59 -4.39 -6.21 23.54
CA ARG A 59 -4.48 -7.68 23.39
C ARG A 59 -5.91 -8.14 23.17
N GLN A 60 -6.86 -7.51 23.81
CA GLN A 60 -8.29 -7.83 23.63
C GLN A 60 -8.76 -7.53 22.21
N GLU A 61 -8.39 -6.38 21.65
CA GLU A 61 -8.69 -6.03 20.25
C GLU A 61 -8.03 -6.99 19.27
N ILE A 62 -6.78 -7.39 19.52
CA ILE A 62 -6.08 -8.38 18.71
C ILE A 62 -6.82 -9.72 18.73
N ASP A 63 -7.19 -10.23 19.91
CA ASP A 63 -7.94 -11.50 20.02
C ASP A 63 -9.30 -11.43 19.32
N GLN A 64 -10.04 -10.34 19.47
CA GLN A 64 -11.33 -10.12 18.80
C GLN A 64 -11.15 -10.04 17.27
N LEU A 65 -10.11 -9.35 16.79
CA LEU A 65 -9.81 -9.26 15.36
C LEU A 65 -9.57 -10.67 14.77
N PHE A 66 -8.73 -11.47 15.39
CA PHE A 66 -8.50 -12.84 14.90
C PHE A 66 -9.73 -13.74 15.05
N ALA A 67 -10.56 -13.55 16.07
CA ALA A 67 -11.84 -14.24 16.19
C ALA A 67 -12.80 -13.94 15.02
N CYS A 68 -12.75 -12.74 14.46
CA CYS A 68 -13.48 -12.38 13.24
C CYS A 68 -12.86 -13.00 11.97
N LEU A 69 -11.54 -13.05 11.89
CA LEU A 69 -10.80 -13.40 10.66
C LEU A 69 -10.62 -14.92 10.47
N LEU A 70 -10.33 -15.67 11.54
CA LEU A 70 -10.09 -17.12 11.47
C LEU A 70 -11.23 -17.90 10.80
N PRO A 71 -12.51 -17.65 11.10
CA PRO A 71 -13.60 -18.34 10.42
C PRO A 71 -13.66 -18.05 8.92
N LEU A 72 -13.26 -16.85 8.48
CA LEU A 72 -13.18 -16.51 7.06
C LEU A 72 -12.04 -17.26 6.38
N LYS A 73 -10.87 -17.30 7.02
CA LYS A 73 -9.70 -18.02 6.50
C LYS A 73 -10.00 -19.51 6.37
N GLN A 74 -10.58 -20.14 7.41
CA GLN A 74 -10.95 -21.56 7.43
C GLN A 74 -11.98 -21.93 6.36
N ARG A 75 -12.88 -21.01 6.01
CA ARG A 75 -13.83 -21.20 4.91
C ARG A 75 -13.23 -20.92 3.52
N GLY A 76 -11.95 -20.58 3.42
CA GLY A 76 -11.27 -20.32 2.15
C GLY A 76 -11.60 -18.96 1.52
N HIS A 77 -12.02 -17.96 2.30
CA HIS A 77 -12.27 -16.62 1.77
C HIS A 77 -11.00 -15.98 1.20
N PHE A 78 -9.89 -16.13 1.89
CA PHE A 78 -8.59 -15.66 1.42
C PHE A 78 -7.92 -16.73 0.56
N ARG A 79 -7.54 -16.36 -0.68
CA ARG A 79 -6.76 -17.21 -1.58
C ARG A 79 -5.35 -17.45 -1.03
N GLY A 80 -4.77 -16.42 -0.37
CA GLY A 80 -3.44 -16.51 0.18
C GLY A 80 -2.95 -15.21 0.79
N ALA A 81 -1.68 -15.23 1.17
CA ALA A 81 -0.93 -14.06 1.60
C ALA A 81 0.40 -14.04 0.83
N TRP A 82 0.76 -12.90 0.27
CA TRP A 82 1.98 -12.72 -0.50
C TRP A 82 3.09 -12.09 0.35
N ALA A 83 4.35 -12.49 0.08
CA ALA A 83 5.53 -12.03 0.82
C ALA A 83 6.41 -11.08 0.00
N SER A 84 6.16 -10.92 -1.30
CA SER A 84 6.93 -10.03 -2.17
C SER A 84 6.05 -9.31 -3.19
N VAL A 85 6.49 -8.13 -3.64
CA VAL A 85 5.76 -7.39 -4.68
C VAL A 85 5.61 -8.22 -5.97
N PRO A 86 6.63 -8.92 -6.49
CA PRO A 86 6.46 -9.80 -7.64
C PRO A 86 5.38 -10.87 -7.45
N GLU A 87 5.32 -11.53 -6.29
CA GLU A 87 4.28 -12.52 -5.98
C GLU A 87 2.88 -11.90 -6.01
N SER A 88 2.71 -10.69 -5.45
CA SER A 88 1.44 -9.98 -5.49
C SER A 88 1.00 -9.63 -6.92
N VAL A 89 1.95 -9.30 -7.79
CA VAL A 89 1.72 -9.04 -9.22
C VAL A 89 1.29 -10.31 -9.94
N GLU A 90 2.00 -11.42 -9.71
CA GLU A 90 1.72 -12.71 -10.29
C GLU A 90 0.32 -13.22 -9.95
N MET A 91 -0.09 -13.12 -8.67
CA MET A 91 -1.44 -13.50 -8.24
C MET A 91 -2.54 -12.74 -8.98
N MET A 92 -2.35 -11.43 -9.25
CA MET A 92 -3.29 -10.63 -10.04
C MET A 92 -3.26 -11.01 -11.52
N CYS A 93 -2.08 -11.14 -12.11
CA CYS A 93 -1.92 -11.44 -13.54
C CYS A 93 -2.46 -12.83 -13.88
N ASN A 94 -2.31 -13.80 -12.99
CA ASN A 94 -2.83 -15.16 -13.16
C ASN A 94 -4.33 -15.29 -12.79
N ASN A 95 -4.99 -14.18 -12.44
CA ASN A 95 -6.38 -14.19 -11.99
C ASN A 95 -6.62 -15.11 -10.77
N GLU A 96 -5.61 -15.32 -9.95
CA GLU A 96 -5.73 -16.03 -8.68
C GLU A 96 -6.51 -15.19 -7.67
N VAL A 97 -6.29 -13.87 -7.70
CA VAL A 97 -7.00 -12.89 -6.91
C VAL A 97 -7.55 -11.77 -7.80
N VAL A 98 -8.61 -11.11 -7.34
CA VAL A 98 -9.21 -9.95 -8.00
C VAL A 98 -9.15 -8.70 -7.13
N ILE A 99 -8.91 -8.88 -5.83
CA ILE A 99 -8.72 -7.80 -4.87
C ILE A 99 -7.66 -8.20 -3.86
N GLN A 100 -6.75 -7.28 -3.55
CA GLN A 100 -5.76 -7.52 -2.51
C GLN A 100 -5.21 -6.21 -1.94
N SER A 101 -4.69 -6.27 -0.72
CA SER A 101 -3.80 -5.24 -0.22
C SER A 101 -2.50 -5.29 -1.03
N MET A 102 -2.04 -4.15 -1.56
CA MET A 102 -0.93 -4.12 -2.52
C MET A 102 -0.18 -2.78 -2.45
N PHE A 103 1.11 -2.81 -2.72
CA PHE A 103 1.89 -1.60 -2.88
C PHE A 103 1.75 -0.98 -4.28
N SER A 104 1.84 0.34 -4.36
CA SER A 104 1.68 1.11 -5.59
C SER A 104 2.54 0.60 -6.77
N PRO A 105 3.82 0.20 -6.60
CA PRO A 105 4.61 -0.37 -7.69
C PRO A 105 4.03 -1.65 -8.27
N GLY A 106 3.43 -2.49 -7.43
CA GLY A 106 2.76 -3.71 -7.90
C GLY A 106 1.57 -3.39 -8.81
N VAL A 107 0.75 -2.40 -8.46
CA VAL A 107 -0.35 -1.94 -9.32
C VAL A 107 0.15 -1.44 -10.67
N ALA A 108 1.25 -0.68 -10.68
CA ALA A 108 1.88 -0.22 -11.92
C ALA A 108 2.36 -1.40 -12.78
N ALA A 109 2.97 -2.43 -12.17
CA ALA A 109 3.42 -3.63 -12.86
C ALA A 109 2.27 -4.45 -13.44
N VAL A 110 1.16 -4.63 -12.70
CA VAL A 110 -0.05 -5.33 -13.19
C VAL A 110 -0.63 -4.60 -14.41
N ASN A 111 -0.76 -3.27 -14.33
CA ASN A 111 -1.22 -2.47 -15.47
C ASN A 111 -0.24 -2.56 -16.64
N GLY A 112 1.06 -2.55 -16.40
CA GLY A 112 2.10 -2.72 -17.42
C GLY A 112 2.05 -4.09 -18.11
N ALA A 113 1.60 -5.13 -17.41
CA ALA A 113 1.32 -6.45 -17.98
C ALA A 113 0.00 -6.54 -18.78
N GLY A 114 -0.70 -5.41 -18.97
CA GLY A 114 -1.96 -5.34 -19.72
C GLY A 114 -3.20 -5.77 -18.93
N ILE A 115 -3.09 -5.99 -17.62
CA ILE A 115 -4.22 -6.35 -16.76
C ILE A 115 -4.76 -5.07 -16.11
N PRO A 116 -5.97 -4.60 -16.47
CA PRO A 116 -6.52 -3.38 -15.91
C PRO A 116 -6.78 -3.53 -14.42
N CYS A 117 -6.11 -2.75 -13.59
CA CYS A 117 -6.37 -2.67 -12.17
C CYS A 117 -6.32 -1.22 -11.67
N SER A 118 -6.97 -0.96 -10.56
CA SER A 118 -6.99 0.35 -9.91
C SER A 118 -6.43 0.25 -8.50
N TYR A 119 -5.64 1.24 -8.10
CA TYR A 119 -5.25 1.44 -6.71
C TYR A 119 -6.37 2.20 -6.02
N ALA A 120 -7.07 1.54 -5.12
CA ALA A 120 -8.25 2.12 -4.46
C ALA A 120 -7.90 3.34 -3.59
N ALA A 121 -8.86 4.27 -3.48
CA ALA A 121 -8.86 5.37 -2.52
C ALA A 121 -9.98 5.12 -1.50
N PRO A 122 -9.75 4.30 -0.47
CA PRO A 122 -10.80 3.92 0.45
C PRO A 122 -11.36 5.14 1.19
N ARG A 123 -12.67 5.18 1.35
CA ARG A 123 -13.36 6.25 2.09
C ARG A 123 -12.94 6.34 3.56
N GLU A 124 -12.49 5.23 4.13
CA GLU A 124 -11.99 5.15 5.50
C GLU A 124 -10.55 5.69 5.63
N GLY A 125 -9.92 6.02 4.52
CA GLY A 125 -8.55 6.52 4.45
C GLY A 125 -7.51 5.43 4.23
N TYR A 126 -6.27 5.86 4.07
CA TYR A 126 -5.14 4.97 3.80
C TYR A 126 -4.46 4.48 5.06
N ARG A 127 -3.93 3.25 5.00
CA ARG A 127 -2.79 2.87 5.82
C ARG A 127 -1.53 3.43 5.15
N ALA A 128 -0.76 4.19 5.89
CA ALA A 128 0.49 4.76 5.42
C ALA A 128 1.71 4.17 6.15
N TRP A 129 2.84 4.24 5.49
CA TRP A 129 4.15 3.89 6.06
C TRP A 129 5.21 4.84 5.50
N HIS A 130 6.32 4.92 6.18
CA HIS A 130 7.49 5.65 5.69
C HIS A 130 8.76 4.85 5.97
N GLY A 131 9.70 4.94 5.04
CA GLY A 131 11.06 4.47 5.24
C GLY A 131 11.92 5.59 5.80
N VAL A 132 12.83 5.24 6.70
CA VAL A 132 13.80 6.17 7.29
C VAL A 132 15.21 5.64 7.11
N MET A 133 16.16 6.56 6.95
CA MET A 133 17.58 6.25 7.03
C MET A 133 18.08 6.63 8.41
N CYS A 134 18.72 5.68 9.08
CA CYS A 134 19.29 5.88 10.40
C CYS A 134 20.82 5.75 10.33
N LEU A 135 21.51 6.61 11.04
CA LEU A 135 22.95 6.51 11.24
C LEU A 135 23.23 5.91 12.62
N SER A 136 24.07 4.86 12.66
CA SER A 136 24.49 4.28 13.93
C SER A 136 25.25 5.31 14.75
N SER A 137 24.97 5.40 16.05
CA SER A 137 25.71 6.27 17.00
C SER A 137 27.19 5.92 17.12
N ALA A 138 27.59 4.71 16.72
CA ALA A 138 28.96 4.27 16.69
C ALA A 138 29.74 4.75 15.44
N THR A 139 29.06 5.34 14.45
CA THR A 139 29.70 5.78 13.20
C THR A 139 30.41 7.11 13.41
N THR A 140 31.70 7.17 13.09
CA THR A 140 32.56 8.35 13.27
C THR A 140 33.44 8.62 12.05
N GLY A 141 34.10 9.79 12.03
CA GLY A 141 35.08 10.17 11.02
C GLY A 141 34.52 10.14 9.59
N ASN A 142 35.33 9.74 8.62
CA ASN A 142 35.00 9.74 7.20
C ASN A 142 33.75 8.90 6.87
N THR A 143 33.52 7.80 7.61
CA THR A 143 32.32 6.96 7.41
C THR A 143 31.05 7.73 7.74
N ARG A 144 31.05 8.50 8.83
CA ARG A 144 29.93 9.35 9.19
C ARG A 144 29.69 10.42 8.13
N ASP A 145 30.75 11.06 7.67
CA ASP A 145 30.68 12.14 6.70
C ASP A 145 30.15 11.62 5.35
N ALA A 146 30.62 10.46 4.89
CA ALA A 146 30.10 9.78 3.71
C ALA A 146 28.62 9.38 3.85
N ALA A 147 28.20 8.96 5.05
CA ALA A 147 26.79 8.64 5.32
C ALA A 147 25.89 9.88 5.19
N TYR A 148 26.32 11.03 5.70
CA TYR A 148 25.58 12.29 5.52
C TYR A 148 25.52 12.73 4.06
N GLU A 149 26.60 12.58 3.29
CA GLU A 149 26.59 12.84 1.85
C GLU A 149 25.57 11.95 1.12
N TYR A 150 25.51 10.67 1.46
CA TYR A 150 24.53 9.75 0.91
C TYR A 150 23.08 10.13 1.28
N MET A 151 22.82 10.49 2.53
CA MET A 151 21.51 10.98 2.97
C MET A 151 21.11 12.27 2.26
N ASN A 152 22.05 13.20 2.09
CA ASN A 152 21.83 14.45 1.35
C ASN A 152 21.52 14.19 -0.13
N TRP A 153 22.21 13.22 -0.74
CA TRP A 153 21.92 12.81 -2.11
C TRP A 153 20.49 12.29 -2.25
N TRP A 154 20.01 11.47 -1.30
CA TRP A 154 18.59 11.01 -1.29
C TRP A 154 17.62 12.19 -1.26
N LEU A 155 17.95 13.28 -0.61
CA LEU A 155 17.12 14.48 -0.49
C LEU A 155 17.38 15.51 -1.59
N SER A 156 18.28 15.25 -2.55
CA SER A 156 18.66 16.20 -3.62
C SER A 156 17.57 16.43 -4.66
N GLY A 157 16.58 15.53 -4.75
CA GLY A 157 15.44 15.60 -5.67
C GLY A 157 15.43 14.50 -6.72
N TRP A 158 16.59 14.15 -7.31
CA TRP A 158 16.66 13.10 -8.32
C TRP A 158 16.14 11.73 -7.81
N PRO A 159 16.58 11.22 -6.64
CA PRO A 159 16.01 9.98 -6.11
C PRO A 159 14.49 10.06 -5.86
N GLY A 160 14.01 11.22 -5.42
CA GLY A 160 12.58 11.46 -5.24
C GLY A 160 11.79 11.38 -6.55
N ALA A 161 12.34 11.91 -7.65
CA ALA A 161 11.74 11.76 -8.97
C ALA A 161 11.78 10.31 -9.46
N PHE A 162 12.87 9.58 -9.19
CA PHE A 162 13.02 8.17 -9.52
C PHE A 162 11.95 7.32 -8.85
N ILE A 163 11.74 7.46 -7.53
CA ILE A 163 10.73 6.69 -6.82
C ILE A 163 9.30 7.15 -7.12
N ALA A 164 9.09 8.41 -7.50
CA ALA A 164 7.77 8.91 -7.90
C ALA A 164 7.23 8.16 -9.13
N ARG A 165 8.10 7.81 -10.09
CA ARG A 165 7.74 7.00 -11.26
C ARG A 165 7.28 5.57 -10.91
N GLN A 166 7.51 5.14 -9.68
CA GLN A 166 7.02 3.90 -9.11
C GLN A 166 5.78 4.11 -8.21
N GLY A 167 5.29 5.34 -8.11
CA GLY A 167 4.12 5.69 -7.30
C GLY A 167 4.40 5.99 -5.83
N TYR A 168 5.68 6.06 -5.42
CA TYR A 168 6.09 6.48 -4.09
C TYR A 168 6.27 7.99 -3.97
N TYR A 169 6.36 8.46 -2.74
CA TYR A 169 6.66 9.86 -2.43
C TYR A 169 7.93 9.97 -1.59
N ILE A 170 8.52 11.13 -1.59
CA ILE A 170 9.67 11.47 -0.74
C ILE A 170 9.28 12.64 0.18
N SER A 171 10.00 12.78 1.31
CA SER A 171 9.77 13.84 2.30
C SER A 171 9.93 15.27 1.75
N ASN A 172 10.69 15.46 0.68
CA ASN A 172 10.89 16.76 0.04
C ASN A 172 10.45 16.73 -1.44
N PRO A 173 9.14 16.78 -1.74
CA PRO A 173 8.63 16.70 -3.10
C PRO A 173 9.05 17.90 -3.96
N GLN A 174 9.30 19.06 -3.37
CA GLN A 174 9.64 20.28 -4.12
C GLN A 174 10.95 20.12 -4.90
N ARG A 175 11.97 19.50 -4.30
CA ARG A 175 13.23 19.20 -4.99
C ARG A 175 13.05 18.16 -6.10
N SER A 176 12.15 17.22 -5.93
CA SER A 176 11.86 16.20 -6.95
C SER A 176 11.22 16.79 -8.21
N ARG A 177 10.51 17.92 -8.06
CA ARG A 177 9.84 18.61 -9.18
C ARG A 177 10.81 19.01 -10.28
N GLU A 178 12.03 19.38 -9.94
CA GLU A 178 13.07 19.80 -10.90
C GLU A 178 13.55 18.64 -11.79
N HIS A 179 13.31 17.41 -11.36
CA HIS A 179 13.71 16.17 -12.03
C HIS A 179 12.54 15.38 -12.65
N LEU A 180 11.34 15.97 -12.62
CA LEU A 180 10.13 15.44 -13.24
C LEU A 180 9.69 16.34 -14.39
N SER A 181 9.23 15.75 -15.48
CA SER A 181 8.54 16.50 -16.51
C SER A 181 7.25 17.12 -15.97
N PRO A 182 6.70 18.17 -16.61
CA PRO A 182 5.41 18.72 -16.20
C PRO A 182 4.28 17.69 -16.23
N ALA A 183 4.29 16.73 -17.16
CA ALA A 183 3.29 15.68 -17.25
C ALA A 183 3.39 14.69 -16.07
N GLU A 184 4.61 14.31 -15.69
CA GLU A 184 4.85 13.46 -14.52
C GLU A 184 4.46 14.15 -13.22
N TRP A 185 4.83 15.43 -13.04
CA TRP A 185 4.42 16.20 -11.87
C TRP A 185 2.91 16.34 -11.78
N ASP A 186 2.24 16.69 -12.89
CA ASP A 186 0.80 16.82 -12.96
C ASP A 186 0.10 15.53 -12.54
N TYR A 187 0.58 14.37 -12.97
CA TYR A 187 -0.02 13.09 -12.62
C TYR A 187 0.32 12.63 -11.19
N TRP A 188 1.63 12.59 -10.85
CA TRP A 188 2.06 11.98 -9.59
C TRP A 188 1.80 12.84 -8.37
N TYR A 189 1.90 14.18 -8.50
CA TYR A 189 1.77 15.10 -7.37
C TYR A 189 0.53 15.99 -7.44
N ALA A 190 0.17 16.51 -8.60
CA ALA A 190 -0.98 17.40 -8.71
C ALA A 190 -2.32 16.68 -8.88
N GLY A 191 -2.32 15.33 -9.05
CA GLY A 191 -3.55 14.53 -9.15
C GLY A 191 -4.34 14.73 -10.44
N LYS A 192 -3.71 15.31 -11.48
CA LYS A 192 -4.35 15.55 -12.76
C LYS A 192 -4.33 14.29 -13.65
N PRO A 193 -5.24 14.15 -14.61
CA PRO A 193 -5.17 13.09 -15.61
C PRO A 193 -3.83 13.12 -16.35
N ALA A 194 -3.29 11.93 -16.66
CA ALA A 194 -2.08 11.81 -17.47
C ALA A 194 -2.34 12.36 -18.88
N ARG A 195 -1.61 13.40 -19.26
CA ARG A 195 -1.77 14.03 -20.61
C ARG A 195 -1.20 13.18 -21.72
N THR A 196 -0.18 12.39 -21.39
CA THR A 196 0.55 11.47 -22.27
C THR A 196 0.79 10.16 -21.53
N GLU A 197 1.24 9.14 -22.22
CA GLU A 197 1.81 7.98 -21.56
C GLU A 197 2.99 8.39 -20.68
N LEU A 198 3.10 7.79 -19.48
CA LEU A 198 4.22 7.97 -18.58
C LEU A 198 4.93 6.63 -18.42
N THR A 199 6.25 6.68 -18.39
CA THR A 199 7.08 5.50 -18.22
C THR A 199 7.56 5.34 -16.78
N ASN A 200 7.81 4.09 -16.41
CA ASN A 200 8.55 3.76 -15.19
C ASN A 200 10.06 4.08 -15.36
N THR A 201 10.84 3.76 -14.35
CA THR A 201 12.29 3.98 -14.34
C THR A 201 13.08 3.10 -15.32
N PHE A 202 12.43 2.10 -15.92
CA PHE A 202 13.01 1.21 -16.92
C PHE A 202 12.60 1.57 -18.35
N GLY A 203 11.81 2.65 -18.52
CA GLY A 203 11.34 3.09 -19.83
C GLY A 203 10.08 2.39 -20.33
N GLU A 204 9.47 1.55 -19.49
CA GLU A 204 8.22 0.83 -19.84
C GLU A 204 7.01 1.73 -19.49
N VAL A 205 5.97 1.70 -20.33
CA VAL A 205 4.74 2.44 -20.07
C VAL A 205 4.05 1.86 -18.84
N SER A 206 3.95 2.68 -17.79
CA SER A 206 3.30 2.34 -16.52
C SER A 206 1.97 3.07 -16.32
N VAL A 207 1.74 4.15 -17.04
CA VAL A 207 0.52 4.96 -16.99
C VAL A 207 0.09 5.31 -18.40
N SER A 208 -1.10 4.90 -18.81
CA SER A 208 -1.67 5.25 -20.11
C SER A 208 -2.17 6.69 -20.12
N ALA A 209 -2.14 7.33 -21.29
CA ALA A 209 -2.75 8.65 -21.48
C ALA A 209 -4.24 8.63 -21.05
N GLY A 210 -4.68 9.69 -20.40
CA GLY A 210 -6.06 9.81 -19.87
C GLY A 210 -6.28 9.15 -18.51
N SER A 211 -5.32 8.35 -18.01
CA SER A 211 -5.44 7.70 -16.69
C SER A 211 -5.54 8.75 -15.58
N VAL A 212 -6.40 8.47 -14.60
CA VAL A 212 -6.57 9.26 -13.38
C VAL A 212 -6.06 8.45 -12.20
N ARG A 213 -5.23 9.06 -11.36
CA ARG A 213 -4.77 8.45 -10.12
C ARG A 213 -5.83 8.60 -9.04
N SER A 214 -6.33 7.49 -8.50
CA SER A 214 -7.30 7.52 -7.41
C SER A 214 -6.75 8.26 -6.18
N GLY A 215 -7.61 8.99 -5.48
CA GLY A 215 -7.27 9.75 -4.27
C GLY A 215 -6.74 11.17 -4.53
N GLY A 216 -6.63 11.58 -5.79
CA GLY A 216 -6.29 12.97 -6.14
C GLY A 216 -4.81 13.31 -5.98
N SER A 217 -4.53 14.56 -5.58
CA SER A 217 -3.19 15.11 -5.41
C SER A 217 -2.43 14.49 -4.24
N TYR A 218 -1.13 14.76 -4.18
CA TYR A 218 -0.26 14.41 -3.05
C TYR A 218 -0.85 14.86 -1.71
N ASP A 219 -1.26 16.13 -1.61
CA ASP A 219 -1.82 16.69 -0.37
C ASP A 219 -3.15 16.03 0.00
N GLN A 220 -4.03 15.78 -0.97
CA GLN A 220 -5.29 15.08 -0.75
C GLN A 220 -5.08 13.65 -0.27
N ARG A 221 -4.11 12.94 -0.84
CA ARG A 221 -3.78 11.58 -0.43
C ARG A 221 -3.17 11.53 0.97
N LEU A 222 -2.30 12.47 1.32
CA LEU A 222 -1.72 12.56 2.68
C LEU A 222 -2.77 12.93 3.72
N SER A 223 -3.68 13.86 3.41
CA SER A 223 -4.75 14.24 4.33
C SER A 223 -5.78 13.12 4.56
N ASN A 224 -5.82 12.12 3.68
CA ASN A 224 -6.70 10.95 3.81
C ASN A 224 -6.00 9.73 4.46
N ILE A 225 -4.91 9.93 5.19
CA ILE A 225 -4.27 8.86 5.97
C ILE A 225 -5.03 8.68 7.28
N SER A 226 -5.53 7.48 7.52
CA SER A 226 -6.24 7.12 8.75
C SER A 226 -5.37 6.41 9.78
N VAL A 227 -4.34 5.70 9.34
CA VAL A 227 -3.41 5.01 10.24
C VAL A 227 -2.00 5.00 9.67
N TRP A 228 -1.01 5.23 10.54
CA TRP A 228 0.40 5.05 10.23
C TRP A 228 0.90 3.70 10.76
N ASN A 229 1.68 3.02 9.96
CA ASN A 229 2.38 1.83 10.44
C ASN A 229 3.30 2.19 11.60
N THR A 230 3.13 1.46 12.70
CA THR A 230 3.93 1.57 13.91
C THR A 230 4.34 0.18 14.39
N VAL A 231 5.33 0.13 15.28
CA VAL A 231 5.57 -1.07 16.08
C VAL A 231 4.68 -0.98 17.31
N MET A 232 3.59 -1.74 17.32
CA MET A 232 2.66 -1.77 18.43
C MET A 232 3.31 -2.25 19.73
N ASN A 233 2.85 -1.76 20.87
CA ASN A 233 3.29 -2.25 22.19
C ASN A 233 3.07 -3.77 22.34
N ASN A 234 2.04 -4.32 21.72
CA ASN A 234 1.68 -5.74 21.74
C ASN A 234 2.17 -6.50 20.49
N TYR A 235 3.18 -6.00 19.77
CA TYR A 235 3.66 -6.63 18.54
C TYR A 235 4.03 -8.11 18.72
N GLU A 236 4.81 -8.44 19.74
CA GLU A 236 5.20 -9.83 20.06
C GLU A 236 3.97 -10.71 20.32
N TYR A 237 2.90 -10.16 20.88
CA TYR A 237 1.64 -10.87 21.10
C TYR A 237 0.90 -11.19 19.80
N THR A 238 1.08 -10.40 18.75
CA THR A 238 0.46 -10.62 17.45
C THR A 238 1.09 -11.76 16.67
N LEU A 239 2.38 -12.03 16.86
CA LEU A 239 3.14 -12.97 16.02
C LEU A 239 2.56 -14.40 16.02
N PRO A 240 2.26 -15.04 17.16
CA PRO A 240 1.65 -16.37 17.16
C PRO A 240 0.23 -16.37 16.56
N ARG A 241 -0.56 -15.32 16.78
CA ARG A 241 -1.90 -15.18 16.21
C ARG A 241 -1.86 -15.04 14.69
N TRP A 242 -0.90 -14.27 14.18
CA TRP A 242 -0.68 -14.12 12.74
C TRP A 242 -0.28 -15.44 12.09
N ARG A 243 0.62 -16.21 12.72
CA ARG A 243 0.99 -17.54 12.24
C ARG A 243 -0.19 -18.50 12.21
N GLU A 244 -1.01 -18.51 13.26
CA GLU A 244 -2.25 -19.30 13.31
C GLU A 244 -3.18 -18.94 12.14
N PHE A 245 -3.40 -17.66 11.90
CA PHE A 245 -4.21 -17.18 10.77
C PHE A 245 -3.65 -17.62 9.41
N LEU A 246 -2.34 -17.57 9.21
CA LEU A 246 -1.74 -18.00 7.94
C LEU A 246 -1.92 -19.49 7.68
N LEU A 247 -1.91 -20.31 8.74
CA LEU A 247 -1.96 -21.77 8.68
C LEU A 247 -3.41 -22.32 8.67
N ALA A 248 -4.39 -21.54 9.08
CA ALA A 248 -5.80 -21.92 9.07
C ALA A 248 -6.36 -21.96 7.64
#